data_ba4f9d6629cd6fc4d9e9ef9b466c795d
#
_entry.id   ba4f9d6629cd6fc4d9e9ef9b466c795d
#
_cell.length_a   1.000
_cell.length_b   1.000
_cell.length_c   1.000
_cell.angle_alpha   90.00
_cell.angle_beta   90.00
_cell.angle_gamma   90.00
#
_symmetry.space_group_name_H-M   'P 1'
#
loop_
_entity.id
_entity.type
_entity.pdbx_description
1 polymer ?
#
loop_
_entity_poly.entity_id
_entity_poly.type
_entity_poly.pdbx_seq_one_letter_code
_entity_poly.pdbx_strand_id
1 'polypeptide(L)'
;MKLSSVGKISLAILFLLVAYWPVSFMQFSMKYDMMDWFYPMRYLVGECLQNNVLPTWNPYINLGYPLHTDPQSGALYPIVWLLGGLFGYSVYTIHLEFVIHIILAFYGMKKLSEEIGVNENISIIVGLSYACCGFFVGNAQHLSWIISAAWIPFVACYYLKLMRSNYWRDALWLSTFSFLLLTGGYPAFIITLFYLMGIAFIVRVLFYLKTKNFLAARKFFWNNCLFGFAFLLQSLAFLKFFLESLPFLVRTESLSISDAQLLPFSPSSFLSFILPFITGGNSGFFKTDPSMSNGYIGLIGFLFALLYLWKKPDWKSIILWICVIFFLLVAMGDYFFLREWLYDYVPMMNLFRYPSLFRVFALINLLLLFGLSIQRYRNIALNTRDWLKLRGLGFTLLFLLAGIFIYAFQKSNLVLPAEWSGASIVTFLNESTNSQMVLIQAPIQILLLSLLLFKTFFIKGISFIKYALILILVDLFLSVQLNSFLTIASEADVYQLQKKLDELPEAFPIPTENLSAITHQGGRHFYPIWYNQNMLRKKIAHNGYNNFKFKDYRSFTEKPDHM
;
A
#
# COMPACT_ATOMS: atom_id res chain seq x y z
N MET A 1 -20.20 24.55 16.63
CA MET A 1 -19.52 25.11 15.44
C MET A 1 -19.35 24.03 14.38
N LYS A 2 -19.83 24.21 13.14
CA LYS A 2 -19.57 23.26 12.05
C LYS A 2 -18.16 23.53 11.53
N LEU A 3 -17.27 22.54 11.62
CA LEU A 3 -15.93 22.63 11.05
C LEU A 3 -16.01 22.85 9.54
N SER A 4 -15.13 23.72 9.00
CA SER A 4 -14.94 23.88 7.56
C SER A 4 -14.38 22.58 6.93
N SER A 5 -14.47 22.43 5.63
CA SER A 5 -13.87 21.28 4.91
C SER A 5 -12.37 21.19 5.18
N VAL A 6 -11.67 22.32 5.18
CA VAL A 6 -10.23 22.39 5.53
C VAL A 6 -9.98 21.88 6.96
N GLY A 7 -10.77 22.34 7.96
CA GLY A 7 -10.61 21.90 9.33
C GLY A 7 -10.81 20.38 9.52
N LYS A 8 -11.75 19.79 8.78
CA LYS A 8 -11.96 18.33 8.80
C LYS A 8 -10.78 17.57 8.20
N ILE A 9 -10.24 18.05 7.09
CA ILE A 9 -9.06 17.45 6.44
C ILE A 9 -7.84 17.57 7.37
N SER A 10 -7.62 18.74 8.00
CA SER A 10 -6.54 18.91 8.97
C SER A 10 -6.63 17.95 10.16
N LEU A 11 -7.85 17.73 10.70
CA LEU A 11 -8.07 16.74 11.75
C LEU A 11 -7.82 15.29 11.26
N ALA A 12 -8.16 14.97 10.02
CA ALA A 12 -7.87 13.68 9.44
C ALA A 12 -6.36 13.45 9.26
N ILE A 13 -5.62 14.48 8.84
CA ILE A 13 -4.16 14.44 8.76
C ILE A 13 -3.55 14.27 10.16
N LEU A 14 -4.02 15.03 11.14
CA LEU A 14 -3.57 14.88 12.52
C LEU A 14 -3.83 13.47 13.06
N PHE A 15 -5.01 12.89 12.76
CA PHE A 15 -5.30 11.51 13.12
C PHE A 15 -4.28 10.53 12.50
N LEU A 16 -3.91 10.69 11.22
CA LEU A 16 -2.89 9.85 10.57
C LEU A 16 -1.52 10.02 11.22
N LEU A 17 -1.10 11.26 11.50
CA LEU A 17 0.17 11.51 12.18
C LEU A 17 0.21 10.83 13.56
N VAL A 18 -0.89 10.88 14.32
CA VAL A 18 -0.99 10.21 15.63
C VAL A 18 -1.11 8.68 15.46
N ALA A 19 -1.80 8.19 14.44
CA ALA A 19 -1.90 6.75 14.19
C ALA A 19 -0.55 6.12 13.82
N TYR A 20 0.28 6.83 13.06
CA TYR A 20 1.62 6.41 12.65
C TYR A 20 2.73 7.06 13.50
N TRP A 21 2.44 7.43 14.75
CA TRP A 21 3.31 8.22 15.62
C TRP A 21 4.77 7.74 15.72
N PRO A 22 5.11 6.42 15.70
CA PRO A 22 6.49 6.00 15.82
C PRO A 22 7.37 6.57 14.70
N VAL A 23 6.83 6.66 13.48
CA VAL A 23 7.54 7.13 12.29
C VAL A 23 7.19 8.57 11.92
N SER A 24 5.96 9.04 12.14
CA SER A 24 5.54 10.41 11.81
C SER A 24 6.15 11.45 12.74
N PHE A 25 6.39 11.11 14.02
CA PHE A 25 7.09 11.97 14.99
C PHE A 25 8.58 11.63 15.11
N MET A 26 9.13 10.87 14.17
CA MET A 26 10.55 10.57 14.07
C MET A 26 11.15 9.96 15.35
N GLN A 27 10.38 9.15 16.07
CA GLN A 27 10.85 8.52 17.32
C GLN A 27 11.60 7.21 17.04
N PHE A 28 11.05 6.38 16.16
CA PHE A 28 11.59 5.06 15.85
C PHE A 28 11.82 4.92 14.34
N SER A 29 12.96 4.35 13.97
CA SER A 29 13.30 4.12 12.57
C SER A 29 12.35 3.09 11.94
N MET A 30 12.05 3.24 10.68
CA MET A 30 11.43 2.19 9.88
C MET A 30 12.36 0.97 9.79
N LYS A 31 11.88 -0.15 9.23
CA LYS A 31 12.65 -1.40 9.22
C LYS A 31 12.60 -2.13 7.88
N TYR A 32 13.39 -3.20 7.78
CA TYR A 32 13.48 -4.08 6.62
C TYR A 32 13.83 -3.32 5.34
N ASP A 33 13.24 -3.66 4.20
CA ASP A 33 13.55 -3.09 2.88
C ASP A 33 13.49 -1.56 2.84
N MET A 34 12.68 -0.93 3.70
CA MET A 34 12.67 0.54 3.81
C MET A 34 14.05 1.08 4.15
N MET A 35 14.76 0.44 5.09
CA MET A 35 16.07 0.88 5.56
C MET A 35 17.22 0.18 4.83
N ASP A 36 17.01 -1.06 4.34
CA ASP A 36 18.02 -1.86 3.68
C ASP A 36 18.17 -1.57 2.19
N TRP A 37 17.07 -1.13 1.55
CA TRP A 37 17.03 -0.89 0.12
C TRP A 37 16.63 0.55 -0.23
N PHE A 38 15.44 1.00 0.20
CA PHE A 38 14.94 2.31 -0.25
C PHE A 38 15.77 3.47 0.29
N TYR A 39 16.13 3.46 1.56
CA TYR A 39 16.91 4.54 2.15
C TYR A 39 18.29 4.71 1.50
N PRO A 40 19.15 3.68 1.34
CA PRO A 40 20.43 3.85 0.68
C PRO A 40 20.32 4.35 -0.78
N MET A 41 19.29 3.90 -1.53
CA MET A 41 19.05 4.38 -2.90
C MET A 41 18.63 5.85 -2.92
N ARG A 42 17.69 6.24 -2.05
CA ARG A 42 17.25 7.63 -1.89
C ARG A 42 18.39 8.54 -1.44
N TYR A 43 19.21 8.04 -0.51
CA TYR A 43 20.41 8.74 -0.04
C TYR A 43 21.34 9.08 -1.22
N LEU A 44 21.66 8.12 -2.07
CA LEU A 44 22.48 8.35 -3.26
C LEU A 44 21.83 9.35 -4.24
N VAL A 45 20.53 9.22 -4.49
CA VAL A 45 19.78 10.19 -5.34
C VAL A 45 19.85 11.59 -4.72
N GLY A 46 19.65 11.73 -3.42
CA GLY A 46 19.74 13.00 -2.71
C GLY A 46 21.13 13.63 -2.81
N GLU A 47 22.18 12.85 -2.61
CA GLU A 47 23.57 13.33 -2.77
C GLU A 47 23.87 13.81 -4.18
N CYS A 48 23.41 13.07 -5.20
CA CYS A 48 23.53 13.52 -6.59
C CYS A 48 22.88 14.90 -6.78
N LEU A 49 21.64 15.06 -6.31
CA LEU A 49 20.88 16.30 -6.49
C LEU A 49 21.50 17.47 -5.71
N GLN A 50 21.98 17.25 -4.48
CA GLN A 50 22.67 18.26 -3.67
C GLN A 50 23.97 18.74 -4.33
N ASN A 51 24.63 17.90 -5.09
CA ASN A 51 25.86 18.22 -5.84
C ASN A 51 25.58 18.65 -7.30
N ASN A 52 24.33 18.93 -7.67
CA ASN A 52 23.91 19.30 -9.03
C ASN A 52 24.29 18.25 -10.10
N VAL A 53 24.30 16.97 -9.73
CA VAL A 53 24.58 15.84 -10.62
C VAL A 53 23.30 15.04 -10.85
N LEU A 54 23.07 14.60 -12.07
CA LEU A 54 21.93 13.73 -12.36
C LEU A 54 22.16 12.33 -11.77
N PRO A 55 21.17 11.72 -11.08
CA PRO A 55 21.31 10.41 -10.44
C PRO A 55 21.26 9.28 -11.48
N THR A 56 22.29 9.18 -12.33
CA THR A 56 22.32 8.24 -13.46
C THR A 56 23.01 6.92 -13.15
N TRP A 57 24.00 6.93 -12.25
CA TRP A 57 24.84 5.77 -11.97
C TRP A 57 25.00 5.51 -10.48
N ASN A 58 24.94 4.24 -10.09
CA ASN A 58 25.30 3.78 -8.74
C ASN A 58 26.60 3.00 -8.80
N PRO A 59 27.73 3.53 -8.33
CA PRO A 59 29.01 2.84 -8.38
C PRO A 59 29.21 1.83 -7.26
N TYR A 60 28.37 1.82 -6.23
CA TYR A 60 28.68 1.19 -4.94
C TYR A 60 28.25 -0.26 -4.83
N ILE A 61 27.28 -0.72 -5.60
CA ILE A 61 26.77 -2.11 -5.54
C ILE A 61 26.84 -2.78 -6.90
N ASN A 62 27.03 -4.11 -6.91
CA ASN A 62 27.09 -4.94 -8.13
C ASN A 62 28.16 -4.45 -9.13
N LEU A 63 29.28 -3.92 -8.67
CA LEU A 63 30.31 -3.25 -9.47
C LEU A 63 29.82 -2.04 -10.28
N GLY A 64 28.70 -1.50 -9.87
CA GLY A 64 28.01 -0.37 -10.51
C GLY A 64 26.85 -0.77 -11.43
N TYR A 65 25.83 0.08 -11.46
CA TYR A 65 24.70 -0.08 -12.38
C TYR A 65 23.99 1.25 -12.66
N PRO A 66 23.22 1.36 -13.76
CA PRO A 66 22.51 2.59 -14.10
C PRO A 66 21.30 2.80 -13.18
N LEU A 67 21.44 3.69 -12.22
CA LEU A 67 20.44 3.99 -11.19
C LEU A 67 19.12 4.52 -11.77
N HIS A 68 19.20 5.37 -12.83
CA HIS A 68 18.04 5.99 -13.47
C HIS A 68 17.15 5.02 -14.24
N THR A 69 17.61 3.80 -14.50
CA THR A 69 16.80 2.76 -15.20
C THR A 69 16.05 1.86 -14.23
N ASP A 70 16.42 1.89 -12.93
CA ASP A 70 15.73 1.12 -11.90
C ASP A 70 14.43 1.83 -11.47
N PRO A 71 13.23 1.27 -11.76
CA PRO A 71 11.97 1.90 -11.41
C PRO A 71 11.78 2.14 -9.90
N GLN A 72 12.47 1.37 -9.06
CA GLN A 72 12.36 1.46 -7.60
C GLN A 72 13.35 2.44 -6.97
N SER A 73 14.38 2.86 -7.71
CA SER A 73 15.38 3.80 -7.21
C SER A 73 14.80 5.18 -6.87
N GLY A 74 13.72 5.58 -7.56
CA GLY A 74 13.12 6.90 -7.49
C GLY A 74 13.95 7.99 -8.19
N ALA A 75 14.99 7.62 -8.94
CA ALA A 75 15.86 8.56 -9.64
C ALA A 75 15.12 9.49 -10.61
N LEU A 76 13.94 9.11 -11.09
CA LEU A 76 13.08 9.92 -11.97
C LEU A 76 11.73 10.28 -11.33
N TYR A 77 11.57 10.08 -10.01
CA TYR A 77 10.31 10.37 -9.32
C TYR A 77 10.32 11.81 -8.77
N PRO A 78 9.37 12.67 -9.19
CA PRO A 78 9.40 14.10 -8.85
C PRO A 78 9.40 14.42 -7.36
N ILE A 79 8.71 13.62 -6.53
CA ILE A 79 8.70 13.83 -5.06
C ILE A 79 10.09 13.58 -4.48
N VAL A 80 10.80 12.56 -4.99
CA VAL A 80 12.19 12.29 -4.57
C VAL A 80 13.12 13.43 -4.98
N TRP A 81 12.91 14.02 -6.16
CA TRP A 81 13.67 15.19 -6.59
C TRP A 81 13.41 16.40 -5.69
N LEU A 82 12.15 16.64 -5.33
CA LEU A 82 11.79 17.72 -4.43
C LEU A 82 12.42 17.53 -3.04
N LEU A 83 12.26 16.36 -2.44
CA LEU A 83 12.79 16.08 -1.11
C LEU A 83 14.32 16.02 -1.10
N GLY A 84 14.92 15.30 -2.05
CA GLY A 84 16.37 15.15 -2.18
C GLY A 84 17.07 16.45 -2.52
N GLY A 85 16.50 17.25 -3.43
CA GLY A 85 17.05 18.55 -3.81
C GLY A 85 16.98 19.60 -2.71
N LEU A 86 15.87 19.64 -1.93
CA LEU A 86 15.70 20.63 -0.87
C LEU A 86 16.37 20.25 0.45
N PHE A 87 16.32 18.97 0.85
CA PHE A 87 16.71 18.53 2.19
C PHE A 87 17.84 17.49 2.19
N GLY A 88 18.19 16.95 1.02
CA GLY A 88 18.95 15.69 0.99
C GLY A 88 18.10 14.51 1.52
N TYR A 89 18.71 13.32 1.58
CA TYR A 89 18.04 12.16 2.17
C TYR A 89 18.75 11.71 3.45
N SER A 90 18.14 12.03 4.57
CA SER A 90 18.43 11.51 5.89
C SER A 90 17.41 10.45 6.29
N VAL A 91 17.56 9.83 7.46
CA VAL A 91 16.53 8.97 8.04
C VAL A 91 15.22 9.74 8.24
N TYR A 92 15.30 11.03 8.56
CA TYR A 92 14.10 11.88 8.66
C TYR A 92 13.39 12.06 7.32
N THR A 93 14.14 12.23 6.24
CA THR A 93 13.55 12.49 4.91
C THR A 93 12.85 11.26 4.33
N ILE A 94 13.37 10.03 4.57
CA ILE A 94 12.69 8.81 4.13
C ILE A 94 11.39 8.58 4.90
N HIS A 95 11.34 8.91 6.21
CA HIS A 95 10.11 8.90 7.01
C HIS A 95 9.10 9.93 6.48
N LEU A 96 9.56 11.13 6.15
CA LEU A 96 8.71 12.17 5.56
C LEU A 96 8.13 11.71 4.23
N GLU A 97 8.92 11.06 3.35
CA GLU A 97 8.43 10.49 2.09
C GLU A 97 7.31 9.46 2.33
N PHE A 98 7.48 8.56 3.31
CA PHE A 98 6.45 7.60 3.69
C PHE A 98 5.16 8.30 4.17
N VAL A 99 5.28 9.24 5.11
CA VAL A 99 4.13 9.98 5.68
C VAL A 99 3.37 10.77 4.61
N ILE A 100 4.09 11.41 3.68
CA ILE A 100 3.48 12.10 2.53
C ILE A 100 2.60 11.14 1.74
N HIS A 101 3.08 9.92 1.46
CA HIS A 101 2.30 8.95 0.69
C HIS A 101 1.11 8.37 1.46
N ILE A 102 1.17 8.24 2.79
CA ILE A 102 0.01 7.91 3.62
C ILE A 102 -1.06 9.02 3.54
N ILE A 103 -0.66 10.29 3.58
CA ILE A 103 -1.59 11.43 3.44
C ILE A 103 -2.16 11.49 2.01
N LEU A 104 -1.35 11.23 0.99
CA LEU A 104 -1.81 11.14 -0.40
C LEU A 104 -2.81 10.00 -0.59
N ALA A 105 -2.57 8.82 0.00
CA ALA A 105 -3.49 7.70 -0.04
C ALA A 105 -4.86 8.07 0.55
N PHE A 106 -4.87 8.69 1.73
CA PHE A 106 -6.08 9.24 2.35
C PHE A 106 -6.83 10.18 1.41
N TYR A 107 -6.12 11.18 0.87
CA TYR A 107 -6.75 12.22 0.06
C TYR A 107 -7.23 11.70 -1.29
N GLY A 108 -6.47 10.80 -1.93
CA GLY A 108 -6.86 10.14 -3.17
C GLY A 108 -8.12 9.32 -3.00
N MET A 109 -8.19 8.51 -1.95
CA MET A 109 -9.36 7.67 -1.67
C MET A 109 -10.59 8.48 -1.26
N LYS A 110 -10.39 9.57 -0.49
CA LYS A 110 -11.45 10.55 -0.21
C LYS A 110 -12.01 11.11 -1.52
N LYS A 111 -11.16 11.59 -2.44
CA LYS A 111 -11.61 12.13 -3.73
C LYS A 111 -12.34 11.09 -4.58
N LEU A 112 -11.81 9.87 -4.65
CA LEU A 112 -12.45 8.79 -5.41
C LEU A 112 -13.83 8.45 -4.86
N SER A 113 -13.99 8.37 -3.54
CA SER A 113 -15.27 8.08 -2.91
C SER A 113 -16.30 9.21 -3.12
N GLU A 114 -15.86 10.47 -3.08
CA GLU A 114 -16.72 11.62 -3.44
C GLU A 114 -17.17 11.56 -4.90
N GLU A 115 -16.27 11.19 -5.82
CA GLU A 115 -16.58 11.07 -7.24
C GLU A 115 -17.67 10.02 -7.53
N ILE A 116 -17.73 8.94 -6.76
CA ILE A 116 -18.82 7.96 -6.92
C ILE A 116 -20.12 8.36 -6.20
N GLY A 117 -20.12 9.48 -5.48
CA GLY A 117 -21.30 10.09 -4.85
C GLY A 117 -21.41 9.87 -3.34
N VAL A 118 -20.32 9.53 -2.66
CA VAL A 118 -20.27 9.45 -1.20
C VAL A 118 -20.13 10.86 -0.60
N ASN A 119 -20.84 11.13 0.49
CA ASN A 119 -20.80 12.43 1.18
C ASN A 119 -19.43 12.70 1.82
N GLU A 120 -19.01 13.98 1.86
CA GLU A 120 -17.70 14.43 2.35
C GLU A 120 -17.30 13.82 3.70
N ASN A 121 -18.17 13.84 4.70
CA ASN A 121 -17.82 13.34 6.04
C ASN A 121 -17.58 11.82 6.03
N ILE A 122 -18.33 11.07 5.23
CA ILE A 122 -18.14 9.63 5.07
C ILE A 122 -16.88 9.37 4.22
N SER A 123 -16.66 10.17 3.17
CA SER A 123 -15.48 10.07 2.31
C SER A 123 -14.17 10.29 3.06
N ILE A 124 -14.16 11.16 4.08
CA ILE A 124 -13.03 11.34 4.99
C ILE A 124 -12.74 10.03 5.73
N ILE A 125 -13.76 9.36 6.26
CA ILE A 125 -13.57 8.09 6.98
C ILE A 125 -13.15 6.96 6.02
N VAL A 126 -13.71 6.91 4.81
CA VAL A 126 -13.29 5.97 3.76
C VAL A 126 -11.80 6.19 3.42
N GLY A 127 -11.38 7.45 3.30
CA GLY A 127 -9.97 7.80 3.07
C GLY A 127 -9.06 7.36 4.23
N LEU A 128 -9.47 7.64 5.48
CA LEU A 128 -8.73 7.19 6.67
C LEU A 128 -8.66 5.66 6.77
N SER A 129 -9.78 4.98 6.49
CA SER A 129 -9.80 3.50 6.44
C SER A 129 -8.84 2.96 5.37
N TYR A 130 -8.69 3.65 4.24
CA TYR A 130 -7.72 3.26 3.21
C TYR A 130 -6.28 3.48 3.67
N ALA A 131 -5.96 4.66 4.18
CA ALA A 131 -4.61 4.98 4.64
C ALA A 131 -4.15 4.15 5.85
N CYS A 132 -5.10 3.62 6.66
CA CYS A 132 -4.85 2.74 7.79
C CYS A 132 -5.15 1.27 7.49
N CYS A 133 -5.44 0.89 6.22
CA CYS A 133 -5.77 -0.49 5.89
C CYS A 133 -4.55 -1.42 5.97
N GLY A 134 -4.84 -2.71 6.03
CA GLY A 134 -3.83 -3.76 6.13
C GLY A 134 -2.79 -3.75 5.00
N PHE A 135 -3.11 -3.17 3.83
CA PHE A 135 -2.13 -3.02 2.76
C PHE A 135 -1.02 -2.03 3.16
N PHE A 136 -1.35 -0.84 3.67
CA PHE A 136 -0.34 0.15 4.09
C PHE A 136 0.40 -0.28 5.34
N VAL A 137 -0.31 -0.81 6.33
CA VAL A 137 0.27 -1.27 7.59
C VAL A 137 1.20 -2.48 7.37
N GLY A 138 0.77 -3.48 6.59
CA GLY A 138 1.57 -4.68 6.34
C GLY A 138 2.75 -4.44 5.40
N ASN A 139 2.61 -3.56 4.40
CA ASN A 139 3.65 -3.31 3.39
C ASN A 139 4.48 -2.05 3.64
N ALA A 140 4.51 -1.50 4.85
CA ALA A 140 5.23 -0.27 5.15
C ALA A 140 6.72 -0.32 4.76
N GLN A 141 7.34 -1.50 4.76
CA GLN A 141 8.72 -1.72 4.33
C GLN A 141 8.93 -1.54 2.80
N HIS A 142 7.88 -1.69 1.98
CA HIS A 142 7.98 -1.69 0.52
C HIS A 142 7.50 -0.35 -0.06
N LEU A 143 8.36 0.67 -0.03
CA LEU A 143 8.00 2.05 -0.38
C LEU A 143 7.37 2.17 -1.79
N SER A 144 7.86 1.45 -2.79
CA SER A 144 7.29 1.49 -4.15
C SER A 144 5.85 0.99 -4.21
N TRP A 145 5.46 0.05 -3.34
CA TRP A 145 4.07 -0.42 -3.25
C TRP A 145 3.18 0.57 -2.51
N ILE A 146 3.71 1.22 -1.47
CA ILE A 146 3.03 2.32 -0.76
C ILE A 146 2.78 3.49 -1.71
N ILE A 147 3.78 3.91 -2.49
CA ILE A 147 3.65 4.96 -3.51
C ILE A 147 2.57 4.58 -4.53
N SER A 148 2.62 3.37 -5.05
CA SER A 148 1.61 2.90 -6.01
C SER A 148 0.21 2.94 -5.42
N ALA A 149 0.02 2.37 -4.24
CA ALA A 149 -1.28 2.37 -3.56
C ALA A 149 -1.79 3.79 -3.31
N ALA A 150 -0.91 4.76 -3.01
CA ALA A 150 -1.29 6.15 -2.82
C ALA A 150 -1.83 6.80 -4.11
N TRP A 151 -1.25 6.47 -5.28
CA TRP A 151 -1.66 7.08 -6.56
C TRP A 151 -2.83 6.37 -7.26
N ILE A 152 -3.07 5.06 -7.02
CA ILE A 152 -4.18 4.31 -7.64
C ILE A 152 -5.52 5.04 -7.53
N PRO A 153 -5.96 5.55 -6.35
CA PRO A 153 -7.25 6.23 -6.24
C PRO A 153 -7.34 7.53 -7.05
N PHE A 154 -6.23 8.27 -7.24
CA PHE A 154 -6.22 9.47 -8.08
C PHE A 154 -6.40 9.09 -9.55
N VAL A 155 -5.67 8.10 -10.06
CA VAL A 155 -5.80 7.62 -11.43
C VAL A 155 -7.24 7.16 -11.69
N ALA A 156 -7.80 6.33 -10.79
CA ALA A 156 -9.19 5.88 -10.90
C ALA A 156 -10.20 7.04 -10.85
N CYS A 157 -10.02 8.01 -9.94
CA CYS A 157 -10.88 9.19 -9.80
C CYS A 157 -10.90 10.02 -11.08
N TYR A 158 -9.72 10.35 -11.64
CA TYR A 158 -9.65 11.22 -12.82
C TYR A 158 -10.07 10.49 -14.10
N TYR A 159 -9.90 9.18 -14.17
CA TYR A 159 -10.50 8.41 -15.27
C TYR A 159 -12.03 8.38 -15.19
N LEU A 160 -12.61 8.21 -13.99
CA LEU A 160 -14.06 8.32 -13.81
C LEU A 160 -14.59 9.70 -14.16
N LYS A 161 -13.88 10.78 -13.80
CA LYS A 161 -14.21 12.15 -14.19
C LYS A 161 -14.19 12.29 -15.71
N LEU A 162 -13.12 11.83 -16.37
CA LEU A 162 -13.00 11.86 -17.82
C LEU A 162 -14.17 11.14 -18.51
N MET A 163 -14.58 9.97 -18.00
CA MET A 163 -15.74 9.24 -18.52
C MET A 163 -17.08 9.98 -18.34
N ARG A 164 -17.21 10.83 -17.28
CA ARG A 164 -18.46 11.55 -16.98
C ARG A 164 -18.52 12.93 -17.62
N SER A 165 -17.50 13.77 -17.35
CA SER A 165 -17.45 15.16 -17.76
C SER A 165 -16.96 15.35 -19.17
N ASN A 166 -16.15 14.41 -19.64
CA ASN A 166 -15.47 14.48 -20.93
C ASN A 166 -14.65 15.77 -21.11
N TYR A 167 -14.02 16.26 -20.03
CA TYR A 167 -13.19 17.46 -19.98
C TYR A 167 -11.73 17.13 -20.27
N TRP A 168 -11.07 17.90 -21.14
CA TRP A 168 -9.66 17.72 -21.48
C TRP A 168 -8.69 17.90 -20.29
N ARG A 169 -9.05 18.76 -19.31
CA ARG A 169 -8.26 18.95 -18.08
C ARG A 169 -8.18 17.69 -17.26
N ASP A 170 -9.25 16.86 -17.23
CA ASP A 170 -9.24 15.59 -16.52
C ASP A 170 -8.27 14.61 -17.19
N ALA A 171 -8.09 14.66 -18.51
CA ALA A 171 -7.10 13.87 -19.24
C ALA A 171 -5.66 14.25 -18.86
N LEU A 172 -5.36 15.54 -18.68
CA LEU A 172 -4.04 16.01 -18.24
C LEU A 172 -3.74 15.62 -16.79
N TRP A 173 -4.70 15.77 -15.88
CA TRP A 173 -4.51 15.31 -14.50
C TRP A 173 -4.34 13.79 -14.42
N LEU A 174 -5.10 13.05 -15.23
CA LEU A 174 -4.96 11.60 -15.34
C LEU A 174 -3.54 11.22 -15.79
N SER A 175 -3.00 11.92 -16.81
CA SER A 175 -1.64 11.66 -17.29
C SER A 175 -0.59 11.94 -16.21
N THR A 176 -0.74 13.04 -15.46
CA THR A 176 0.18 13.40 -14.38
C THR A 176 0.17 12.36 -13.25
N PHE A 177 -1.01 11.92 -12.79
CA PHE A 177 -1.09 10.90 -11.75
C PHE A 177 -0.61 9.53 -12.23
N SER A 178 -0.84 9.18 -13.50
CA SER A 178 -0.29 7.98 -14.12
C SER A 178 1.24 8.04 -14.23
N PHE A 179 1.81 9.18 -14.56
CA PHE A 179 3.25 9.43 -14.58
C PHE A 179 3.87 9.28 -13.17
N LEU A 180 3.25 9.87 -12.15
CA LEU A 180 3.71 9.74 -10.76
C LEU A 180 3.63 8.28 -10.25
N LEU A 181 2.60 7.56 -10.65
CA LEU A 181 2.48 6.13 -10.37
C LEU A 181 3.56 5.31 -11.06
N LEU A 182 3.88 5.63 -12.32
CA LEU A 182 4.90 4.93 -13.11
C LEU A 182 6.30 5.13 -12.53
N THR A 183 6.66 6.37 -12.24
CA THR A 183 8.05 6.75 -11.89
C THR A 183 8.42 6.48 -10.43
N GLY A 184 7.44 6.40 -9.52
CA GLY A 184 7.69 6.12 -8.10
C GLY A 184 7.17 4.78 -7.62
N GLY A 185 6.33 4.11 -8.42
CA GLY A 185 5.60 2.93 -8.01
C GLY A 185 6.13 1.61 -8.57
N TYR A 186 5.32 0.56 -8.35
CA TYR A 186 5.57 -0.78 -8.85
C TYR A 186 4.83 -1.01 -10.18
N PRO A 187 5.51 -1.40 -11.27
CA PRO A 187 4.92 -1.40 -12.62
C PRO A 187 3.65 -2.24 -12.76
N ALA A 188 3.48 -3.34 -12.02
CA ALA A 188 2.29 -4.18 -12.09
C ALA A 188 0.98 -3.41 -11.85
N PHE A 189 1.01 -2.38 -11.00
CA PHE A 189 -0.20 -1.62 -10.67
C PHE A 189 -0.65 -0.71 -11.81
N ILE A 190 0.28 -0.01 -12.46
CA ILE A 190 -0.09 0.86 -13.60
C ILE A 190 -0.54 0.04 -14.80
N ILE A 191 0.10 -1.11 -15.06
CA ILE A 191 -0.30 -2.03 -16.12
C ILE A 191 -1.71 -2.55 -15.87
N THR A 192 -2.01 -2.97 -14.63
CA THR A 192 -3.37 -3.40 -14.24
C THR A 192 -4.39 -2.29 -14.44
N LEU A 193 -4.06 -1.05 -14.05
CA LEU A 193 -4.95 0.09 -14.27
C LEU A 193 -5.18 0.37 -15.76
N PHE A 194 -4.16 0.24 -16.60
CA PHE A 194 -4.32 0.42 -18.05
C PHE A 194 -5.24 -0.63 -18.66
N TYR A 195 -5.18 -1.89 -18.22
CA TYR A 195 -6.16 -2.91 -18.62
C TYR A 195 -7.58 -2.54 -18.19
N LEU A 196 -7.76 -2.12 -16.93
CA LEU A 196 -9.08 -1.69 -16.43
C LEU A 196 -9.60 -0.46 -17.20
N MET A 197 -8.75 0.53 -17.45
CA MET A 197 -9.10 1.72 -18.23
C MET A 197 -9.42 1.36 -19.68
N GLY A 198 -8.69 0.44 -20.29
CA GLY A 198 -8.96 -0.06 -21.64
C GLY A 198 -10.33 -0.73 -21.76
N ILE A 199 -10.66 -1.61 -20.80
CA ILE A 199 -11.99 -2.24 -20.72
C ILE A 199 -13.07 -1.16 -20.57
N ALA A 200 -12.90 -0.23 -19.65
CA ALA A 200 -13.85 0.84 -19.40
C ALA A 200 -13.99 1.79 -20.61
N PHE A 201 -12.89 2.05 -21.34
CA PHE A 201 -12.90 2.80 -22.61
C PHE A 201 -13.78 2.11 -23.65
N ILE A 202 -13.56 0.82 -23.90
CA ILE A 202 -14.34 0.04 -24.88
C ILE A 202 -15.83 0.06 -24.50
N VAL A 203 -16.16 -0.24 -23.25
CA VAL A 203 -17.54 -0.24 -22.75
C VAL A 203 -18.18 1.15 -22.95
N ARG A 204 -17.46 2.23 -22.67
CA ARG A 204 -17.98 3.60 -22.78
C ARG A 204 -18.19 4.00 -24.25
N VAL A 205 -17.27 3.65 -25.14
CA VAL A 205 -17.41 3.90 -26.58
C VAL A 205 -18.61 3.14 -27.14
N LEU A 206 -18.75 1.84 -26.83
CA LEU A 206 -19.89 1.02 -27.24
C LEU A 206 -21.22 1.62 -26.75
N PHE A 207 -21.26 2.12 -25.51
CA PHE A 207 -22.43 2.82 -24.97
C PHE A 207 -22.78 4.06 -25.81
N TYR A 208 -21.81 4.90 -26.16
CA TYR A 208 -22.04 6.08 -27.01
C TYR A 208 -22.50 5.72 -28.41
N LEU A 209 -21.93 4.69 -29.02
CA LEU A 209 -22.36 4.19 -30.33
C LEU A 209 -23.79 3.65 -30.28
N LYS A 210 -24.13 2.85 -29.27
CA LYS A 210 -25.49 2.32 -29.07
C LYS A 210 -26.51 3.43 -28.87
N THR A 211 -26.16 4.50 -28.15
CA THR A 211 -27.03 5.66 -27.92
C THR A 211 -26.98 6.68 -29.06
N LYS A 212 -26.26 6.39 -30.15
CA LYS A 212 -26.06 7.27 -31.31
C LYS A 212 -25.50 8.67 -30.97
N ASN A 213 -24.80 8.78 -29.83
CA ASN A 213 -24.15 10.02 -29.39
C ASN A 213 -22.71 10.14 -29.94
N PHE A 214 -22.57 10.28 -31.24
CA PHE A 214 -21.29 10.29 -31.94
C PHE A 214 -20.39 11.46 -31.52
N LEU A 215 -20.99 12.61 -31.16
CA LEU A 215 -20.22 13.77 -30.71
C LEU A 215 -19.52 13.48 -29.36
N ALA A 216 -20.23 12.87 -28.41
CA ALA A 216 -19.66 12.47 -27.16
C ALA A 216 -18.60 11.35 -27.32
N ALA A 217 -18.85 10.39 -28.22
CA ALA A 217 -17.89 9.34 -28.55
C ALA A 217 -16.58 9.95 -29.10
N ARG A 218 -16.69 10.86 -30.10
CA ARG A 218 -15.52 11.56 -30.70
C ARG A 218 -14.76 12.37 -29.66
N LYS A 219 -15.43 13.13 -28.82
CA LYS A 219 -14.80 13.94 -27.77
C LYS A 219 -14.09 13.04 -26.73
N PHE A 220 -14.73 11.95 -26.32
CA PHE A 220 -14.15 10.99 -25.39
C PHE A 220 -12.91 10.31 -25.96
N PHE A 221 -12.97 9.92 -27.24
CA PHE A 221 -11.81 9.36 -27.95
C PHE A 221 -10.63 10.33 -27.95
N TRP A 222 -10.83 11.58 -28.38
CA TRP A 222 -9.75 12.56 -28.43
C TRP A 222 -9.17 12.93 -27.06
N ASN A 223 -9.99 12.95 -26.01
CA ASN A 223 -9.49 13.17 -24.65
C ASN A 223 -8.65 11.99 -24.16
N ASN A 224 -8.97 10.75 -24.56
CA ASN A 224 -8.10 9.59 -24.27
C ASN A 224 -6.80 9.64 -25.10
N CYS A 225 -6.86 10.10 -26.34
CA CYS A 225 -5.64 10.36 -27.14
C CYS A 225 -4.77 11.45 -26.48
N LEU A 226 -5.37 12.53 -25.98
CA LEU A 226 -4.67 13.57 -25.22
C LEU A 226 -4.04 13.01 -23.94
N PHE A 227 -4.76 12.18 -23.19
CA PHE A 227 -4.22 11.47 -22.04
C PHE A 227 -2.99 10.64 -22.41
N GLY A 228 -3.11 9.79 -23.43
CA GLY A 228 -2.01 8.93 -23.88
C GLY A 228 -0.80 9.73 -24.35
N PHE A 229 -1.01 10.77 -25.15
CA PHE A 229 0.06 11.65 -25.63
C PHE A 229 0.77 12.39 -24.48
N ALA A 230 0.00 13.00 -23.57
CA ALA A 230 0.57 13.72 -22.42
C ALA A 230 1.31 12.77 -21.47
N PHE A 231 0.79 11.55 -21.23
CA PHE A 231 1.45 10.54 -20.45
C PHE A 231 2.77 10.08 -21.08
N LEU A 232 2.78 9.80 -22.37
CA LEU A 232 4.00 9.41 -23.09
C LEU A 232 5.04 10.53 -23.06
N LEU A 233 4.61 11.79 -23.26
CA LEU A 233 5.52 12.94 -23.21
C LEU A 233 6.16 13.10 -21.82
N GLN A 234 5.37 13.00 -20.74
CA GLN A 234 5.86 13.08 -19.37
C GLN A 234 6.79 11.91 -19.02
N SER A 235 6.50 10.73 -19.53
CA SER A 235 7.21 9.49 -19.24
C SER A 235 8.38 9.21 -20.20
N LEU A 236 8.64 10.08 -21.16
CA LEU A 236 9.58 9.82 -22.27
C LEU A 236 10.99 9.46 -21.79
N ALA A 237 11.52 10.24 -20.83
CA ALA A 237 12.85 9.97 -20.28
C ALA A 237 12.90 8.62 -19.58
N PHE A 238 11.91 8.34 -18.70
CA PHE A 238 11.83 7.05 -17.99
C PHE A 238 11.72 5.88 -18.98
N LEU A 239 10.80 5.96 -19.93
CA LEU A 239 10.57 4.90 -20.91
C LEU A 239 11.79 4.67 -21.80
N LYS A 240 12.43 5.75 -22.28
CA LYS A 240 13.67 5.64 -23.07
C LYS A 240 14.74 4.87 -22.29
N PHE A 241 15.11 5.34 -21.11
CA PHE A 241 16.18 4.72 -20.34
C PHE A 241 15.86 3.28 -19.92
N PHE A 242 14.61 3.02 -19.53
CA PHE A 242 14.17 1.67 -19.20
C PHE A 242 14.22 0.72 -20.40
N LEU A 243 13.74 1.15 -21.58
CA LEU A 243 13.76 0.34 -22.80
C LEU A 243 15.19 0.07 -23.29
N GLU A 244 16.11 1.05 -23.17
CA GLU A 244 17.52 0.87 -23.52
C GLU A 244 18.21 -0.14 -22.59
N SER A 245 17.80 -0.25 -21.34
CA SER A 245 18.37 -1.20 -20.38
C SER A 245 17.78 -2.61 -20.46
N LEU A 246 16.56 -2.77 -21.03
CA LEU A 246 15.83 -4.05 -21.07
C LEU A 246 16.67 -5.23 -21.60
N PRO A 247 17.43 -5.13 -22.72
CA PRO A 247 18.20 -6.25 -23.25
C PRO A 247 19.23 -6.81 -22.28
N PHE A 248 19.71 -5.98 -21.36
CA PHE A 248 20.76 -6.31 -20.40
C PHE A 248 20.22 -6.82 -19.05
N LEU A 249 18.93 -6.71 -18.80
CA LEU A 249 18.34 -7.06 -17.52
C LEU A 249 17.98 -8.55 -17.43
N VAL A 250 18.24 -9.17 -16.27
CA VAL A 250 17.80 -10.54 -15.97
C VAL A 250 16.28 -10.66 -16.01
N ARG A 251 15.56 -9.62 -15.56
CA ARG A 251 14.10 -9.63 -15.42
C ARG A 251 13.31 -9.29 -16.68
N THR A 252 13.91 -9.38 -17.86
CA THR A 252 13.18 -9.22 -19.13
C THR A 252 12.57 -10.53 -19.65
N GLU A 253 12.99 -11.65 -19.09
CA GLU A 253 12.41 -12.96 -19.39
C GLU A 253 11.18 -13.20 -18.51
N SER A 254 10.21 -13.97 -19.05
CA SER A 254 9.06 -14.40 -18.26
C SER A 254 9.54 -15.15 -17.02
N LEU A 255 8.98 -14.82 -15.87
CA LEU A 255 9.22 -15.56 -14.64
C LEU A 255 8.71 -17.02 -14.80
N SER A 256 9.25 -17.94 -14.02
CA SER A 256 8.59 -19.23 -13.86
C SER A 256 7.19 -19.03 -13.23
N ILE A 257 6.26 -19.92 -13.51
CA ILE A 257 4.91 -19.84 -12.90
C ILE A 257 4.99 -19.90 -11.38
N SER A 258 5.91 -20.67 -10.81
CA SER A 258 6.15 -20.75 -9.37
C SER A 258 6.60 -19.39 -8.79
N ASP A 259 7.48 -18.68 -9.50
CA ASP A 259 7.90 -17.32 -9.09
C ASP A 259 6.78 -16.29 -9.22
N ALA A 260 5.95 -16.41 -10.25
CA ALA A 260 4.82 -15.51 -10.48
C ALA A 260 3.68 -15.70 -9.47
N GLN A 261 3.62 -16.87 -8.81
CA GLN A 261 2.65 -17.23 -7.77
C GLN A 261 3.21 -17.11 -6.34
N LEU A 262 4.46 -16.66 -6.19
CA LEU A 262 5.14 -16.55 -4.90
C LEU A 262 4.41 -15.58 -3.96
N LEU A 263 4.30 -15.95 -2.68
CA LEU A 263 3.68 -15.16 -1.60
C LEU A 263 2.23 -14.75 -1.89
N PRO A 264 1.32 -15.70 -2.05
CA PRO A 264 -0.09 -15.46 -2.31
C PRO A 264 -0.82 -14.91 -1.08
N PHE A 265 -1.99 -14.30 -1.29
CA PHE A 265 -2.97 -14.05 -0.24
C PHE A 265 -3.70 -15.36 0.06
N SER A 266 -3.15 -16.12 1.02
CA SER A 266 -3.63 -17.47 1.33
C SER A 266 -5.05 -17.49 1.89
N PRO A 267 -5.77 -18.63 1.86
CA PRO A 267 -7.09 -18.74 2.48
C PRO A 267 -7.12 -18.35 3.95
N SER A 268 -6.07 -18.64 4.73
CA SER A 268 -5.96 -18.19 6.13
C SER A 268 -5.86 -16.67 6.26
N SER A 269 -5.34 -15.98 5.25
CA SER A 269 -5.24 -14.50 5.23
C SER A 269 -6.60 -13.79 5.26
N PHE A 270 -7.70 -14.48 4.89
CA PHE A 270 -9.05 -13.91 5.03
C PHE A 270 -9.43 -13.62 6.49
N LEU A 271 -8.81 -14.26 7.49
CA LEU A 271 -8.98 -13.92 8.90
C LEU A 271 -8.53 -12.48 9.21
N SER A 272 -7.61 -11.93 8.44
CA SER A 272 -7.15 -10.56 8.61
C SER A 272 -8.24 -9.50 8.42
N PHE A 273 -9.33 -9.81 7.69
CA PHE A 273 -10.46 -8.88 7.57
C PHE A 273 -11.17 -8.62 8.91
N ILE A 274 -11.00 -9.49 9.89
CA ILE A 274 -11.60 -9.35 11.23
C ILE A 274 -10.56 -9.24 12.35
N LEU A 275 -9.37 -9.81 12.18
CA LEU A 275 -8.28 -9.87 13.17
C LEU A 275 -6.92 -9.57 12.51
N PRO A 276 -6.60 -8.30 12.16
CA PRO A 276 -5.38 -7.95 11.42
C PRO A 276 -4.09 -8.14 12.24
N PHE A 277 -4.12 -8.13 13.56
CA PHE A 277 -2.92 -8.24 14.39
C PHE A 277 -2.22 -9.58 14.22
N ILE A 278 -2.97 -10.66 14.00
CA ILE A 278 -2.39 -12.01 13.81
C ILE A 278 -1.47 -12.11 12.58
N THR A 279 -1.59 -11.19 11.61
CA THR A 279 -0.76 -11.20 10.40
C THR A 279 0.70 -10.85 10.67
N GLY A 280 1.00 -10.17 11.76
CA GLY A 280 2.38 -9.87 12.19
C GLY A 280 3.08 -11.03 12.92
N GLY A 281 2.35 -12.09 13.25
CA GLY A 281 2.88 -13.26 13.94
C GLY A 281 3.58 -14.28 13.05
N ASN A 282 3.61 -15.52 13.49
CA ASN A 282 4.27 -16.61 12.78
C ASN A 282 3.73 -16.79 11.35
N SER A 283 4.58 -16.60 10.36
CA SER A 283 4.26 -16.72 8.93
C SER A 283 3.84 -18.15 8.51
N GLY A 284 4.24 -19.18 9.24
CA GLY A 284 3.88 -20.57 8.97
C GLY A 284 2.37 -20.83 8.94
N PHE A 285 1.58 -20.12 9.77
CA PHE A 285 0.13 -20.22 9.77
C PHE A 285 -0.49 -19.66 8.46
N PHE A 286 0.06 -18.58 7.97
CA PHE A 286 -0.45 -17.93 6.75
C PHE A 286 0.14 -18.54 5.47
N LYS A 287 1.23 -19.32 5.55
CA LYS A 287 1.97 -19.85 4.40
C LYS A 287 2.36 -18.76 3.39
N THR A 288 2.58 -17.55 3.87
CA THR A 288 2.97 -16.37 3.10
C THR A 288 3.71 -15.39 4.02
N ASP A 289 4.33 -14.38 3.44
CA ASP A 289 5.00 -13.33 4.20
C ASP A 289 3.97 -12.48 4.98
N PRO A 290 4.27 -12.01 6.21
CA PRO A 290 3.38 -11.14 6.98
C PRO A 290 2.90 -9.90 6.21
N SER A 291 3.76 -9.31 5.38
CA SER A 291 3.40 -8.15 4.54
C SER A 291 2.32 -8.46 3.50
N MET A 292 2.16 -9.74 3.13
CA MET A 292 1.24 -10.20 2.08
C MET A 292 -0.12 -10.66 2.62
N SER A 293 -0.26 -10.87 3.93
CA SER A 293 -1.42 -11.53 4.54
C SER A 293 -2.50 -10.58 5.08
N ASN A 294 -2.23 -9.26 5.16
CA ASN A 294 -3.15 -8.31 5.80
C ASN A 294 -4.11 -7.66 4.79
N GLY A 295 -5.42 -7.93 4.93
CA GLY A 295 -6.51 -7.35 4.11
C GLY A 295 -7.47 -6.44 4.89
N TYR A 296 -7.10 -5.98 6.09
CA TYR A 296 -7.99 -5.22 6.98
C TYR A 296 -8.41 -3.85 6.43
N ILE A 297 -9.66 -3.49 6.67
CA ILE A 297 -10.25 -2.18 6.31
C ILE A 297 -11.05 -1.56 7.46
N GLY A 298 -10.91 -2.10 8.69
CA GLY A 298 -11.79 -1.85 9.82
C GLY A 298 -12.96 -2.85 9.88
N LEU A 299 -13.18 -3.50 11.03
CA LEU A 299 -14.22 -4.51 11.20
C LEU A 299 -15.63 -3.96 10.90
N ILE A 300 -15.92 -2.77 11.43
CA ILE A 300 -17.21 -2.10 11.21
C ILE A 300 -17.33 -1.67 9.75
N GLY A 301 -16.25 -1.19 9.12
CA GLY A 301 -16.21 -0.87 7.70
C GLY A 301 -16.51 -2.10 6.83
N PHE A 302 -15.89 -3.23 7.17
CA PHE A 302 -16.12 -4.52 6.51
C PHE A 302 -17.57 -5.00 6.67
N LEU A 303 -18.14 -4.90 7.88
CA LEU A 303 -19.56 -5.17 8.13
C LEU A 303 -20.47 -4.37 7.19
N PHE A 304 -20.25 -3.04 7.08
CA PHE A 304 -21.05 -2.21 6.18
C PHE A 304 -20.82 -2.54 4.71
N ALA A 305 -19.62 -2.89 4.28
CA ALA A 305 -19.37 -3.35 2.91
C ALA A 305 -20.19 -4.60 2.60
N LEU A 306 -20.18 -5.60 3.49
CA LEU A 306 -20.97 -6.83 3.34
C LEU A 306 -22.49 -6.57 3.32
N LEU A 307 -22.99 -5.62 4.11
CA LEU A 307 -24.42 -5.26 4.10
C LEU A 307 -24.90 -4.73 2.76
N TYR A 308 -24.00 -4.22 1.93
CA TYR A 308 -24.35 -3.74 0.60
C TYR A 308 -24.75 -4.87 -0.37
N LEU A 309 -24.38 -6.14 -0.08
CA LEU A 309 -24.83 -7.32 -0.83
C LEU A 309 -26.36 -7.52 -0.81
N TRP A 310 -27.02 -7.15 0.29
CA TRP A 310 -28.48 -7.30 0.44
C TRP A 310 -29.30 -6.14 -0.11
N LYS A 311 -28.69 -5.15 -0.73
CA LYS A 311 -29.38 -4.11 -1.48
C LYS A 311 -29.86 -4.68 -2.83
N LYS A 312 -30.97 -4.16 -3.38
CA LYS A 312 -31.27 -4.38 -4.81
C LYS A 312 -30.04 -3.98 -5.63
N PRO A 313 -29.46 -4.89 -6.41
CA PRO A 313 -28.22 -4.61 -7.12
C PRO A 313 -28.45 -3.49 -8.13
N ASP A 314 -27.66 -2.44 -8.05
CA ASP A 314 -27.48 -1.48 -9.14
C ASP A 314 -26.18 -1.85 -9.89
N TRP A 315 -26.07 -1.42 -11.13
CA TRP A 315 -24.92 -1.77 -11.95
C TRP A 315 -23.56 -1.36 -11.34
N LYS A 316 -23.53 -0.27 -10.53
CA LYS A 316 -22.32 0.19 -9.84
C LYS A 316 -21.91 -0.81 -8.76
N SER A 317 -22.84 -1.25 -7.94
CA SER A 317 -22.54 -2.23 -6.89
C SER A 317 -22.12 -3.57 -7.47
N ILE A 318 -22.72 -3.99 -8.58
CA ILE A 318 -22.34 -5.23 -9.28
C ILE A 318 -20.87 -5.13 -9.74
N ILE A 319 -20.49 -4.04 -10.41
CA ILE A 319 -19.11 -3.85 -10.86
C ILE A 319 -18.13 -3.84 -9.68
N LEU A 320 -18.43 -3.10 -8.61
CA LEU A 320 -17.56 -3.06 -7.43
C LEU A 320 -17.37 -4.45 -6.82
N TRP A 321 -18.45 -5.25 -6.70
CA TRP A 321 -18.36 -6.61 -6.20
C TRP A 321 -17.63 -7.56 -7.15
N ILE A 322 -17.83 -7.44 -8.46
CA ILE A 322 -17.05 -8.19 -9.45
C ILE A 322 -15.57 -7.88 -9.28
N CYS A 323 -15.19 -6.60 -9.14
CA CYS A 323 -13.80 -6.21 -8.91
C CYS A 323 -13.25 -6.78 -7.58
N VAL A 324 -14.03 -6.73 -6.48
CA VAL A 324 -13.61 -7.33 -5.20
C VAL A 324 -13.28 -8.80 -5.38
N ILE A 325 -14.24 -9.57 -5.93
CA ILE A 325 -14.09 -11.02 -6.10
C ILE A 325 -12.94 -11.33 -7.05
N PHE A 326 -12.88 -10.68 -8.20
CA PHE A 326 -11.84 -10.88 -9.21
C PHE A 326 -10.45 -10.66 -8.62
N PHE A 327 -10.21 -9.51 -7.97
CA PHE A 327 -8.88 -9.20 -7.44
C PHE A 327 -8.50 -10.02 -6.21
N LEU A 328 -9.45 -10.47 -5.38
CA LEU A 328 -9.16 -11.43 -4.31
C LEU A 328 -8.78 -12.79 -4.89
N LEU A 329 -9.47 -13.27 -5.92
CA LEU A 329 -9.14 -14.54 -6.58
C LEU A 329 -7.77 -14.47 -7.29
N VAL A 330 -7.43 -13.34 -7.93
CA VAL A 330 -6.08 -13.12 -8.47
C VAL A 330 -5.03 -13.10 -7.36
N ALA A 331 -5.33 -12.44 -6.23
CA ALA A 331 -4.41 -12.35 -5.10
C ALA A 331 -4.13 -13.70 -4.44
N MET A 332 -5.03 -14.68 -4.56
CA MET A 332 -4.85 -16.02 -4.00
C MET A 332 -3.75 -16.84 -4.69
N GLY A 333 -3.22 -16.40 -5.84
CA GLY A 333 -2.10 -17.05 -6.49
C GLY A 333 -2.40 -18.51 -6.86
N ASP A 334 -1.57 -19.43 -6.38
CA ASP A 334 -1.67 -20.87 -6.60
C ASP A 334 -2.89 -21.54 -5.94
N TYR A 335 -3.55 -20.88 -5.00
CA TYR A 335 -4.81 -21.38 -4.44
C TYR A 335 -6.00 -21.25 -5.39
N PHE A 336 -5.87 -20.50 -6.51
CA PHE A 336 -6.94 -20.36 -7.50
C PHE A 336 -6.39 -20.11 -8.91
N PHE A 337 -6.95 -20.76 -9.93
CA PHE A 337 -6.44 -20.79 -11.31
C PHE A 337 -6.32 -19.41 -11.98
N LEU A 338 -7.00 -18.37 -11.49
CA LEU A 338 -7.13 -17.09 -12.20
C LEU A 338 -5.79 -16.36 -12.36
N ARG A 339 -4.85 -16.51 -11.40
CA ARG A 339 -3.51 -15.92 -11.52
C ARG A 339 -2.70 -16.58 -12.63
N GLU A 340 -2.80 -17.91 -12.75
CA GLU A 340 -2.17 -18.69 -13.81
C GLU A 340 -2.76 -18.33 -15.18
N TRP A 341 -4.09 -18.24 -15.28
CA TRP A 341 -4.75 -17.79 -16.50
C TRP A 341 -4.29 -16.39 -16.94
N LEU A 342 -4.14 -15.42 -16.01
CA LEU A 342 -3.59 -14.11 -16.33
C LEU A 342 -2.13 -14.18 -16.79
N TYR A 343 -1.35 -15.06 -16.18
CA TYR A 343 0.05 -15.28 -16.55
C TYR A 343 0.18 -15.80 -17.99
N ASP A 344 -0.66 -16.73 -18.41
CA ASP A 344 -0.61 -17.36 -19.73
C ASP A 344 -1.17 -16.46 -20.84
N TYR A 345 -2.28 -15.76 -20.59
CA TYR A 345 -3.06 -15.12 -21.63
C TYR A 345 -3.04 -13.58 -21.62
N VAL A 346 -2.61 -12.96 -20.53
CA VAL A 346 -2.60 -11.49 -20.45
C VAL A 346 -1.17 -10.97 -20.56
N PRO A 347 -0.82 -10.22 -21.61
CA PRO A 347 0.53 -9.71 -21.82
C PRO A 347 1.09 -9.00 -20.58
N MET A 348 2.39 -9.15 -20.33
CA MET A 348 3.13 -8.58 -19.20
C MET A 348 2.74 -9.11 -17.80
N MET A 349 1.68 -9.92 -17.65
CA MET A 349 1.32 -10.49 -16.35
C MET A 349 2.29 -11.60 -15.89
N ASN A 350 3.07 -12.17 -16.79
CA ASN A 350 4.14 -13.13 -16.54
C ASN A 350 5.45 -12.49 -16.03
N LEU A 351 5.52 -11.16 -15.92
CA LEU A 351 6.71 -10.43 -15.46
C LEU A 351 6.69 -10.10 -13.95
N PHE A 352 5.58 -10.36 -13.26
CA PHE A 352 5.39 -9.90 -11.88
C PHE A 352 5.22 -11.04 -10.90
N ARG A 353 5.92 -10.93 -9.77
CA ARG A 353 5.77 -11.76 -8.57
C ARG A 353 4.64 -11.24 -7.69
N TYR A 354 4.33 -11.97 -6.65
CA TYR A 354 3.53 -11.56 -5.51
C TYR A 354 2.07 -11.24 -5.83
N PRO A 355 1.27 -12.26 -6.18
CA PRO A 355 -0.15 -12.10 -6.50
C PRO A 355 -0.94 -11.41 -5.39
N SER A 356 -0.55 -11.58 -4.14
CA SER A 356 -1.15 -10.92 -2.99
C SER A 356 -1.24 -9.38 -3.12
N LEU A 357 -0.37 -8.74 -3.92
CA LEU A 357 -0.41 -7.30 -4.14
C LEU A 357 -1.70 -6.84 -4.81
N PHE A 358 -2.33 -7.68 -5.63
CA PHE A 358 -3.60 -7.36 -6.30
C PHE A 358 -4.76 -7.15 -5.33
N ARG A 359 -4.64 -7.60 -4.04
CA ARG A 359 -5.66 -7.32 -3.01
C ARG A 359 -5.93 -5.83 -2.80
N VAL A 360 -4.99 -4.92 -3.11
CA VAL A 360 -5.20 -3.47 -2.97
C VAL A 360 -6.40 -2.99 -3.79
N PHE A 361 -6.59 -3.53 -5.00
CA PHE A 361 -7.76 -3.21 -5.83
C PHE A 361 -9.06 -3.73 -5.20
N ALA A 362 -9.03 -4.90 -4.57
CA ALA A 362 -10.17 -5.41 -3.82
C ALA A 362 -10.50 -4.52 -2.62
N LEU A 363 -9.48 -4.09 -1.85
CA LEU A 363 -9.66 -3.22 -0.68
C LEU A 363 -10.25 -1.86 -1.06
N ILE A 364 -9.78 -1.24 -2.16
CA ILE A 364 -10.35 0.00 -2.71
C ILE A 364 -11.84 -0.19 -2.98
N ASN A 365 -12.23 -1.25 -3.68
CA ASN A 365 -13.62 -1.50 -4.02
C ASN A 365 -14.49 -1.82 -2.79
N LEU A 366 -13.97 -2.58 -1.80
CA LEU A 366 -14.65 -2.82 -0.53
C LEU A 366 -14.90 -1.52 0.24
N LEU A 367 -13.93 -0.61 0.26
CA LEU A 367 -14.07 0.69 0.91
C LEU A 367 -15.07 1.60 0.19
N LEU A 368 -15.16 1.53 -1.13
CA LEU A 368 -16.20 2.23 -1.89
C LEU A 368 -17.59 1.67 -1.54
N LEU A 369 -17.74 0.34 -1.45
CA LEU A 369 -18.97 -0.31 -1.01
C LEU A 369 -19.33 0.06 0.42
N PHE A 370 -18.37 0.10 1.34
CA PHE A 370 -18.54 0.61 2.70
C PHE A 370 -19.09 2.04 2.72
N GLY A 371 -18.46 2.96 1.98
CA GLY A 371 -18.90 4.35 1.90
C GLY A 371 -20.33 4.51 1.37
N LEU A 372 -20.67 3.79 0.31
CA LEU A 372 -22.02 3.77 -0.27
C LEU A 372 -23.05 3.14 0.68
N SER A 373 -22.67 2.09 1.41
CA SER A 373 -23.52 1.40 2.37
C SER A 373 -23.86 2.30 3.55
N ILE A 374 -22.87 2.85 4.22
CA ILE A 374 -23.08 3.69 5.41
C ILE A 374 -23.84 4.98 5.05
N GLN A 375 -23.63 5.54 3.85
CA GLN A 375 -24.40 6.68 3.36
C GLN A 375 -25.89 6.37 3.22
N ARG A 376 -26.23 5.16 2.78
CA ARG A 376 -27.62 4.70 2.72
C ARG A 376 -28.27 4.72 4.11
N TYR A 377 -27.58 4.22 5.14
CA TYR A 377 -28.07 4.25 6.51
C TYR A 377 -28.24 5.66 7.08
N ARG A 378 -27.59 6.67 6.48
CA ARG A 378 -27.80 8.09 6.84
C ARG A 378 -29.09 8.67 6.26
N ASN A 379 -29.43 8.33 5.03
CA ASN A 379 -30.43 9.05 4.23
C ASN A 379 -31.84 8.43 4.27
N ILE A 380 -31.99 7.21 4.79
CA ILE A 380 -33.26 6.48 4.78
C ILE A 380 -33.76 6.37 6.20
N ALA A 381 -35.09 6.66 6.39
CA ALA A 381 -35.83 6.10 7.49
C ALA A 381 -35.76 4.57 7.32
N LEU A 382 -34.75 3.94 7.93
CA LEU A 382 -34.50 2.53 7.81
C LEU A 382 -35.74 1.78 8.28
N ASN A 383 -36.24 0.92 7.40
CA ASN A 383 -37.29 0.01 7.80
C ASN A 383 -36.73 -1.02 8.79
N THR A 384 -37.60 -1.67 9.52
CA THR A 384 -37.23 -2.71 10.50
C THR A 384 -36.33 -3.80 9.89
N ARG A 385 -36.53 -4.10 8.60
CA ARG A 385 -35.78 -5.15 7.88
C ARG A 385 -34.31 -4.80 7.67
N ASP A 386 -33.96 -3.54 7.39
CA ASP A 386 -32.56 -3.13 7.23
C ASP A 386 -31.81 -3.18 8.57
N TRP A 387 -32.45 -2.80 9.67
CA TRP A 387 -31.91 -2.96 11.03
C TRP A 387 -31.75 -4.44 11.42
N LEU A 388 -32.67 -5.30 11.05
CA LEU A 388 -32.57 -6.74 11.29
C LEU A 388 -31.37 -7.34 10.54
N LYS A 389 -31.09 -6.92 9.30
CA LYS A 389 -29.92 -7.36 8.52
C LYS A 389 -28.62 -6.93 9.19
N LEU A 390 -28.54 -5.66 9.61
CA LEU A 390 -27.36 -5.15 10.32
C LEU A 390 -27.08 -5.94 11.60
N ARG A 391 -28.13 -6.15 12.43
CA ARG A 391 -28.02 -6.94 13.66
C ARG A 391 -27.66 -8.39 13.37
N GLY A 392 -28.33 -9.03 12.41
CA GLY A 392 -28.09 -10.42 12.05
C GLY A 392 -26.63 -10.65 11.64
N LEU A 393 -26.11 -9.87 10.68
CA LEU A 393 -24.71 -9.98 10.26
C LEU A 393 -23.74 -9.61 11.39
N GLY A 394 -24.06 -8.56 12.16
CA GLY A 394 -23.25 -8.18 13.31
C GLY A 394 -23.15 -9.27 14.37
N PHE A 395 -24.27 -9.92 14.73
CA PHE A 395 -24.24 -11.06 15.65
C PHE A 395 -23.51 -12.27 15.07
N THR A 396 -23.63 -12.54 13.76
CA THR A 396 -22.84 -13.61 13.11
C THR A 396 -21.35 -13.36 13.27
N LEU A 397 -20.88 -12.14 13.01
CA LEU A 397 -19.46 -11.77 13.21
C LEU A 397 -19.04 -11.85 14.68
N LEU A 398 -19.93 -11.44 15.61
CA LEU A 398 -19.68 -11.52 17.05
C LEU A 398 -19.50 -12.97 17.50
N PHE A 399 -20.39 -13.89 17.07
CA PHE A 399 -20.27 -15.32 17.38
C PHE A 399 -19.02 -15.93 16.77
N LEU A 400 -18.65 -15.53 15.53
CA LEU A 400 -17.42 -15.99 14.90
C LEU A 400 -16.19 -15.54 15.71
N LEU A 401 -16.12 -14.27 16.11
CA LEU A 401 -15.03 -13.74 16.95
C LEU A 401 -14.97 -14.44 18.31
N ALA A 402 -16.11 -14.67 18.96
CA ALA A 402 -16.17 -15.39 20.22
C ALA A 402 -15.69 -16.85 20.08
N GLY A 403 -16.07 -17.53 18.99
CA GLY A 403 -15.60 -18.88 18.69
C GLY A 403 -14.07 -18.93 18.47
N ILE A 404 -13.53 -17.99 17.70
CA ILE A 404 -12.09 -17.87 17.47
C ILE A 404 -11.37 -17.56 18.79
N PHE A 405 -11.91 -16.68 19.62
CA PHE A 405 -11.36 -16.36 20.95
C PHE A 405 -11.31 -17.58 21.86
N ILE A 406 -12.43 -18.32 21.97
CA ILE A 406 -12.51 -19.55 22.79
C ILE A 406 -11.48 -20.59 22.30
N TYR A 407 -11.37 -20.79 20.99
CA TYR A 407 -10.38 -21.69 20.41
C TYR A 407 -8.94 -21.27 20.76
N ALA A 408 -8.62 -19.97 20.63
CA ALA A 408 -7.30 -19.45 20.97
C ALA A 408 -7.01 -19.60 22.48
N PHE A 409 -8.01 -19.38 23.33
CA PHE A 409 -7.91 -19.54 24.78
C PHE A 409 -7.59 -20.98 25.19
N GLN A 410 -8.18 -21.95 24.50
CA GLN A 410 -7.87 -23.38 24.73
C GLN A 410 -6.46 -23.80 24.25
N LYS A 411 -5.89 -23.05 23.27
CA LYS A 411 -4.61 -23.38 22.65
C LYS A 411 -3.41 -22.71 23.29
N SER A 412 -3.58 -21.59 23.97
CA SER A 412 -2.47 -20.88 24.60
C SER A 412 -2.91 -20.08 25.82
N ASN A 413 -2.00 -19.94 26.78
CA ASN A 413 -2.16 -19.03 27.90
C ASN A 413 -1.58 -17.66 27.54
N LEU A 414 -2.32 -16.59 27.85
CA LEU A 414 -1.81 -15.23 27.76
C LEU A 414 -1.02 -14.92 29.02
N VAL A 415 0.30 -14.85 28.90
CA VAL A 415 1.19 -14.41 29.97
C VAL A 415 1.47 -12.92 29.74
N LEU A 416 0.97 -12.07 30.63
CA LEU A 416 1.20 -10.62 30.54
C LEU A 416 2.61 -10.27 31.03
N PRO A 417 3.23 -9.19 30.53
CA PRO A 417 4.51 -8.72 31.02
C PRO A 417 4.46 -8.44 32.52
N ALA A 418 5.52 -8.81 33.23
CA ALA A 418 5.65 -8.53 34.66
C ALA A 418 5.78 -7.01 34.93
N GLU A 419 6.41 -6.30 33.98
CA GLU A 419 6.57 -4.83 34.01
C GLU A 419 5.97 -4.22 32.75
N TRP A 420 5.25 -3.12 32.92
CA TRP A 420 4.60 -2.38 31.83
C TRP A 420 5.44 -1.17 31.40
N SER A 421 6.67 -1.42 30.93
CA SER A 421 7.48 -0.42 30.24
C SER A 421 7.20 -0.42 28.73
N GLY A 422 7.52 0.66 28.03
CA GLY A 422 7.38 0.69 26.57
C GLY A 422 8.15 -0.41 25.87
N ALA A 423 9.38 -0.71 26.31
CA ALA A 423 10.21 -1.78 25.74
C ALA A 423 9.60 -3.16 26.00
N SER A 424 9.13 -3.46 27.21
CA SER A 424 8.52 -4.75 27.53
C SER A 424 7.20 -4.99 26.78
N ILE A 425 6.41 -3.95 26.51
CA ILE A 425 5.21 -4.05 25.67
C ILE A 425 5.58 -4.39 24.23
N VAL A 426 6.57 -3.72 23.66
CA VAL A 426 7.02 -3.99 22.29
C VAL A 426 7.56 -5.41 22.15
N THR A 427 8.42 -5.85 23.08
CA THR A 427 8.93 -7.24 23.12
C THR A 427 7.79 -8.24 23.23
N PHE A 428 6.84 -8.02 24.15
CA PHE A 428 5.67 -8.86 24.32
C PHE A 428 4.83 -8.99 23.04
N LEU A 429 4.58 -7.88 22.33
CA LEU A 429 3.83 -7.91 21.07
C LEU A 429 4.61 -8.65 19.97
N ASN A 430 5.93 -8.44 19.89
CA ASN A 430 6.80 -9.07 18.88
C ASN A 430 6.96 -10.60 19.11
N GLU A 431 6.98 -11.06 20.35
CA GLU A 431 7.16 -12.45 20.70
C GLU A 431 5.83 -13.23 20.83
N SER A 432 4.69 -12.55 20.74
CA SER A 432 3.37 -13.17 20.85
C SER A 432 3.11 -14.18 19.73
N THR A 433 2.64 -15.37 20.12
CA THR A 433 2.12 -16.37 19.18
C THR A 433 0.82 -15.92 18.54
N ASN A 434 0.44 -16.49 17.38
CA ASN A 434 -0.83 -16.17 16.72
C ASN A 434 -2.04 -16.32 17.64
N SER A 435 -2.05 -17.35 18.51
CA SER A 435 -3.13 -17.54 19.49
C SER A 435 -3.16 -16.43 20.54
N GLN A 436 -2.01 -16.01 21.05
CA GLN A 436 -1.91 -14.88 22.00
C GLN A 436 -2.34 -13.56 21.34
N MET A 437 -1.98 -13.33 20.09
CA MET A 437 -2.44 -12.16 19.32
C MET A 437 -3.97 -12.14 19.18
N VAL A 438 -4.61 -13.30 18.99
CA VAL A 438 -6.08 -13.42 19.00
C VAL A 438 -6.62 -13.06 20.39
N LEU A 439 -6.01 -13.55 21.48
CA LEU A 439 -6.45 -13.24 22.84
C LEU A 439 -6.36 -11.75 23.18
N ILE A 440 -5.44 -11.03 22.57
CA ILE A 440 -5.30 -9.56 22.72
C ILE A 440 -6.36 -8.82 21.89
N GLN A 441 -6.49 -9.17 20.62
CA GLN A 441 -7.30 -8.37 19.68
C GLN A 441 -8.79 -8.73 19.67
N ALA A 442 -9.15 -10.03 19.80
CA ALA A 442 -10.55 -10.43 19.71
C ALA A 442 -11.45 -9.77 20.77
N PRO A 443 -11.05 -9.61 22.04
CA PRO A 443 -11.83 -8.85 23.02
C PRO A 443 -12.12 -7.40 22.59
N ILE A 444 -11.11 -6.73 21.99
CA ILE A 444 -11.26 -5.37 21.47
C ILE A 444 -12.31 -5.34 20.37
N GLN A 445 -12.23 -6.25 19.41
CA GLN A 445 -13.18 -6.34 18.29
C GLN A 445 -14.59 -6.72 18.76
N ILE A 446 -14.71 -7.65 19.71
CA ILE A 446 -15.96 -8.02 20.35
C ILE A 446 -16.58 -6.81 21.04
N LEU A 447 -15.80 -6.05 21.80
CA LEU A 447 -16.29 -4.85 22.49
C LEU A 447 -16.81 -3.80 21.50
N LEU A 448 -16.01 -3.44 20.48
CA LEU A 448 -16.39 -2.43 19.49
C LEU A 448 -17.66 -2.82 18.73
N LEU A 449 -17.76 -4.09 18.32
CA LEU A 449 -18.92 -4.61 17.62
C LEU A 449 -20.15 -4.67 18.54
N SER A 450 -19.99 -5.09 19.80
CA SER A 450 -21.05 -5.11 20.80
C SER A 450 -21.60 -3.71 21.08
N LEU A 451 -20.72 -2.72 21.22
CA LEU A 451 -21.09 -1.31 21.38
C LEU A 451 -21.89 -0.78 20.18
N LEU A 452 -21.47 -1.13 18.95
CA LEU A 452 -22.21 -0.79 17.74
C LEU A 452 -23.61 -1.42 17.76
N LEU A 453 -23.69 -2.74 17.99
CA LEU A 453 -24.95 -3.48 17.99
C LEU A 453 -25.91 -2.99 19.08
N PHE A 454 -25.41 -2.76 20.30
CA PHE A 454 -26.21 -2.19 21.40
C PHE A 454 -26.86 -0.87 20.99
N LYS A 455 -26.10 0.04 20.34
CA LYS A 455 -26.65 1.33 19.88
C LYS A 455 -27.71 1.22 18.80
N THR A 456 -27.77 0.12 18.04
CA THR A 456 -28.85 -0.11 17.06
C THR A 456 -30.26 -0.19 17.67
N PHE A 457 -30.36 -0.44 18.98
CA PHE A 457 -31.63 -0.51 19.68
C PHE A 457 -32.12 0.87 20.14
N PHE A 458 -31.24 1.83 20.37
CA PHE A 458 -31.55 3.11 21.02
C PHE A 458 -31.43 4.31 20.08
N ILE A 459 -30.54 4.31 19.12
CA ILE A 459 -30.29 5.45 18.22
C ILE A 459 -30.40 5.03 16.76
N LYS A 460 -30.90 5.95 15.91
CA LYS A 460 -31.11 5.74 14.47
C LYS A 460 -30.60 6.96 13.68
N GLY A 461 -30.53 6.79 12.36
CA GLY A 461 -30.20 7.88 11.44
C GLY A 461 -28.80 8.49 11.66
N ILE A 462 -28.73 9.80 11.58
CA ILE A 462 -27.46 10.55 11.63
C ILE A 462 -26.68 10.31 12.93
N SER A 463 -27.35 10.21 14.08
CA SER A 463 -26.69 9.99 15.37
C SER A 463 -26.05 8.60 15.44
N PHE A 464 -26.70 7.58 14.91
CA PHE A 464 -26.12 6.25 14.80
C PHE A 464 -24.87 6.26 13.90
N ILE A 465 -24.94 6.93 12.74
CA ILE A 465 -23.82 7.02 11.81
C ILE A 465 -22.62 7.72 12.45
N LYS A 466 -22.84 8.86 13.14
CA LYS A 466 -21.75 9.54 13.86
C LYS A 466 -21.07 8.62 14.87
N TYR A 467 -21.87 7.87 15.62
CA TYR A 467 -21.36 6.89 16.58
C TYR A 467 -20.55 5.78 15.90
N ALA A 468 -21.09 5.20 14.82
CA ALA A 468 -20.38 4.18 14.04
C ALA A 468 -19.04 4.69 13.47
N LEU A 469 -19.01 5.94 12.96
CA LEU A 469 -17.76 6.56 12.44
C LEU A 469 -16.71 6.73 13.55
N ILE A 470 -17.11 7.07 14.78
CA ILE A 470 -16.18 7.15 15.92
C ILE A 470 -15.61 5.78 16.24
N LEU A 471 -16.45 4.74 16.30
CA LEU A 471 -15.98 3.37 16.55
C LEU A 471 -15.01 2.88 15.46
N ILE A 472 -15.26 3.25 14.19
CA ILE A 472 -14.36 2.94 13.07
C ILE A 472 -12.99 3.62 13.29
N LEU A 473 -12.96 4.89 13.70
CA LEU A 473 -11.70 5.59 13.96
C LEU A 473 -10.92 4.93 15.11
N VAL A 474 -11.60 4.55 16.18
CA VAL A 474 -10.98 3.83 17.31
C VAL A 474 -10.41 2.48 16.84
N ASP A 475 -11.17 1.72 16.07
CA ASP A 475 -10.78 0.43 15.52
C ASP A 475 -9.54 0.54 14.61
N LEU A 476 -9.54 1.49 13.68
CA LEU A 476 -8.40 1.76 12.79
C LEU A 476 -7.15 2.17 13.57
N PHE A 477 -7.30 3.06 14.55
CA PHE A 477 -6.20 3.49 15.41
C PHE A 477 -5.57 2.31 16.15
N LEU A 478 -6.38 1.50 16.84
CA LEU A 478 -5.91 0.34 17.59
C LEU A 478 -5.26 -0.71 16.67
N SER A 479 -5.82 -0.92 15.47
CA SER A 479 -5.23 -1.82 14.48
C SER A 479 -3.83 -1.37 14.05
N VAL A 480 -3.63 -0.07 13.79
CA VAL A 480 -2.30 0.46 13.45
C VAL A 480 -1.36 0.31 14.64
N GLN A 481 -1.79 0.65 15.87
CA GLN A 481 -0.94 0.54 17.07
C GLN A 481 -0.44 -0.88 17.30
N LEU A 482 -1.32 -1.88 17.25
CA LEU A 482 -0.97 -3.29 17.47
C LEU A 482 0.04 -3.81 16.44
N ASN A 483 0.01 -3.29 15.20
CA ASN A 483 0.89 -3.74 14.13
C ASN A 483 2.15 -2.87 13.95
N SER A 484 2.22 -1.68 14.55
CA SER A 484 3.28 -0.69 14.29
C SER A 484 4.68 -1.26 14.46
N PHE A 485 4.99 -1.90 15.57
CA PHE A 485 6.32 -2.47 15.82
C PHE A 485 6.54 -3.82 15.15
N LEU A 486 5.49 -4.47 14.62
CA LEU A 486 5.62 -5.69 13.84
C LEU A 486 6.04 -5.42 12.40
N THR A 487 5.42 -4.42 11.75
CA THR A 487 5.53 -4.23 10.30
C THR A 487 6.03 -2.85 9.83
N ILE A 488 6.03 -1.82 10.70
CA ILE A 488 6.34 -0.44 10.31
C ILE A 488 7.66 0.04 10.91
N ALA A 489 7.75 0.05 12.25
CA ALA A 489 8.85 0.63 13.00
C ALA A 489 9.74 -0.45 13.64
N SER A 490 11.03 -0.17 13.72
CA SER A 490 11.99 -0.89 14.56
C SER A 490 12.05 -0.28 15.97
N GLU A 491 12.86 -0.84 16.83
CA GLU A 491 13.15 -0.29 18.17
C GLU A 491 14.30 0.74 18.13
N ALA A 492 14.89 0.98 16.95
CA ALA A 492 16.01 1.90 16.81
C ALA A 492 15.55 3.36 16.89
N ASP A 493 16.16 4.13 17.76
CA ASP A 493 15.96 5.57 17.87
C ASP A 493 16.50 6.30 16.64
N VAL A 494 15.67 7.11 16.00
CA VAL A 494 16.00 7.83 14.75
C VAL A 494 17.14 8.81 14.96
N TYR A 495 17.15 9.55 16.05
CA TYR A 495 18.18 10.54 16.33
C TYR A 495 19.54 9.87 16.51
N GLN A 496 19.61 8.78 17.29
CA GLN A 496 20.86 8.05 17.51
C GLN A 496 21.37 7.38 16.23
N LEU A 497 20.46 6.85 15.40
CA LEU A 497 20.82 6.30 14.10
C LEU A 497 21.39 7.40 13.18
N GLN A 498 20.68 8.52 13.04
CA GLN A 498 21.12 9.62 12.18
C GLN A 498 22.47 10.17 12.65
N LYS A 499 22.67 10.36 13.95
CA LYS A 499 23.96 10.81 14.50
C LYS A 499 25.13 9.91 14.08
N LYS A 500 24.94 8.58 14.10
CA LYS A 500 25.97 7.64 13.62
C LYS A 500 26.22 7.74 12.12
N LEU A 501 25.17 8.05 11.34
CA LEU A 501 25.28 8.22 9.90
C LEU A 501 25.97 9.53 9.54
N ASP A 502 25.79 10.59 10.32
CA ASP A 502 26.46 11.90 10.14
C ASP A 502 27.98 11.83 10.37
N GLU A 503 28.47 10.76 11.01
CA GLU A 503 29.91 10.50 11.17
C GLU A 503 30.56 9.89 9.91
N LEU A 504 29.75 9.53 8.89
CA LEU A 504 30.24 8.92 7.65
C LEU A 504 30.75 9.98 6.66
N PRO A 505 31.61 9.57 5.68
CA PRO A 505 32.15 10.48 4.68
C PRO A 505 31.05 11.13 3.82
N GLU A 506 31.02 12.45 3.77
CA GLU A 506 30.07 13.21 2.95
C GLU A 506 30.49 13.33 1.48
N ALA A 507 31.79 13.11 1.17
CA ALA A 507 32.32 13.33 -0.17
C ALA A 507 31.61 12.45 -1.22
N PHE A 508 30.82 13.09 -2.10
CA PHE A 508 30.20 12.48 -3.26
C PHE A 508 30.95 12.92 -4.54
N PRO A 509 31.11 12.05 -5.53
CA PRO A 509 30.75 10.61 -5.61
C PRO A 509 31.94 9.67 -5.41
N ILE A 510 32.97 10.09 -4.71
CA ILE A 510 34.29 9.45 -4.71
C ILE A 510 34.31 8.26 -3.75
N PRO A 511 34.54 7.03 -4.24
CA PRO A 511 34.81 5.89 -3.36
C PRO A 511 36.05 6.17 -2.52
N THR A 512 35.96 5.96 -1.22
CA THR A 512 37.06 6.27 -0.29
C THR A 512 38.11 5.18 -0.21
N GLU A 513 37.80 3.95 -0.63
CA GLU A 513 38.66 2.78 -0.51
C GLU A 513 38.40 1.74 -1.60
N ASN A 514 39.25 0.74 -1.62
CA ASN A 514 39.19 -0.41 -2.52
C ASN A 514 37.92 -1.22 -2.40
N LEU A 515 37.70 -2.10 -3.38
CA LEU A 515 36.61 -3.06 -3.46
C LEU A 515 36.44 -3.80 -2.13
N SER A 516 35.24 -3.77 -1.59
CA SER A 516 34.88 -4.53 -0.39
C SER A 516 33.74 -5.52 -0.69
N ALA A 517 33.83 -6.71 -0.10
CA ALA A 517 32.71 -7.63 -0.11
C ALA A 517 31.59 -7.09 0.80
N ILE A 518 30.36 -7.10 0.32
CA ILE A 518 29.23 -6.94 1.22
C ILE A 518 29.09 -8.26 1.97
N THR A 519 29.40 -8.23 3.24
CA THR A 519 28.95 -9.27 4.12
C THR A 519 27.59 -8.88 4.67
N HIS A 520 26.66 -9.83 4.74
CA HIS A 520 25.38 -9.66 5.49
C HIS A 520 25.63 -9.30 6.96
N GLN A 521 26.88 -9.36 7.38
CA GLN A 521 27.37 -9.13 8.70
C GLN A 521 28.08 -7.77 8.84
N GLY A 522 27.60 -6.72 8.20
CA GLY A 522 28.09 -5.36 8.42
C GLY A 522 28.06 -4.90 9.89
N GLY A 523 27.72 -5.80 10.80
CA GLY A 523 27.59 -5.59 12.23
C GLY A 523 26.30 -4.80 12.56
N ARG A 524 25.89 -4.86 13.84
CA ARG A 524 24.73 -4.09 14.35
C ARG A 524 24.98 -2.58 14.45
N HIS A 525 26.09 -2.09 13.87
CA HIS A 525 26.53 -0.70 14.06
C HIS A 525 25.49 0.33 13.59
N PHE A 526 24.82 0.05 12.45
CA PHE A 526 23.77 0.89 11.91
C PHE A 526 22.37 0.24 12.00
N TYR A 527 22.13 -0.59 13.02
CA TYR A 527 20.79 -1.15 13.20
C TYR A 527 19.73 -0.04 13.09
N PRO A 528 18.67 -0.20 12.30
CA PRO A 528 18.18 -1.42 11.65
C PRO A 528 18.63 -1.62 10.18
N ILE A 529 19.70 -0.97 9.72
CA ILE A 529 20.25 -1.14 8.36
C ILE A 529 21.19 -2.35 8.37
N TRP A 530 20.82 -3.40 7.64
CA TRP A 530 21.61 -4.64 7.54
C TRP A 530 22.32 -4.76 6.19
N TYR A 531 21.71 -4.25 5.11
CA TYR A 531 22.20 -4.35 3.74
C TYR A 531 22.58 -2.98 3.18
N ASN A 532 23.37 -2.97 2.12
CA ASN A 532 23.79 -1.78 1.37
C ASN A 532 24.46 -0.66 2.20
N GLN A 533 24.99 -0.98 3.39
CA GLN A 533 25.72 -0.03 4.25
C GLN A 533 26.96 0.54 3.55
N ASN A 534 27.53 -0.21 2.60
CA ASN A 534 28.66 0.21 1.79
C ASN A 534 28.35 1.47 0.96
N MET A 535 27.12 1.67 0.52
CA MET A 535 26.67 2.89 -0.18
C MET A 535 26.83 4.12 0.70
N LEU A 536 26.41 4.01 1.97
CA LEU A 536 26.54 5.07 2.96
C LEU A 536 28.00 5.34 3.32
N ARG A 537 28.85 4.30 3.33
CA ARG A 537 30.28 4.37 3.60
C ARG A 537 31.14 4.72 2.37
N LYS A 538 30.52 4.96 1.20
CA LYS A 538 31.22 5.26 -0.07
C LYS A 538 32.17 4.15 -0.53
N LYS A 539 31.86 2.88 -0.25
CA LYS A 539 32.70 1.73 -0.61
C LYS A 539 32.10 0.97 -1.79
N ILE A 540 32.87 0.71 -2.80
CA ILE A 540 32.48 -0.13 -3.94
C ILE A 540 32.41 -1.59 -3.47
N ALA A 541 31.34 -2.28 -3.83
CA ALA A 541 31.17 -3.70 -3.57
C ALA A 541 30.85 -4.47 -4.85
N HIS A 542 31.33 -5.72 -4.91
CA HIS A 542 31.05 -6.63 -6.02
C HIS A 542 29.64 -7.24 -5.94
N ASN A 543 28.98 -7.15 -4.79
CA ASN A 543 27.59 -7.60 -4.61
C ASN A 543 26.73 -6.49 -3.99
N GLY A 544 25.43 -6.73 -3.89
CA GLY A 544 24.48 -5.80 -3.29
C GLY A 544 23.11 -6.41 -3.14
N TYR A 545 22.36 -5.91 -2.15
CA TYR A 545 20.95 -6.24 -2.00
C TYR A 545 20.17 -5.42 -3.03
N ASN A 546 19.92 -6.02 -4.22
CA ASN A 546 19.22 -5.41 -5.34
C ASN A 546 18.46 -6.45 -6.15
N ASN A 547 17.24 -6.11 -6.52
CA ASN A 547 16.39 -6.90 -7.42
C ASN A 547 16.62 -6.58 -8.92
N PHE A 548 17.34 -5.50 -9.20
CA PHE A 548 17.64 -5.01 -10.55
C PHE A 548 19.06 -5.43 -10.94
N LYS A 549 19.19 -6.61 -11.58
CA LYS A 549 20.50 -7.21 -11.91
C LYS A 549 20.69 -7.31 -13.41
N PHE A 550 21.94 -7.11 -13.86
CA PHE A 550 22.35 -7.32 -15.24
C PHE A 550 22.72 -8.80 -15.49
N LYS A 551 22.50 -9.27 -16.71
CA LYS A 551 22.80 -10.66 -17.15
C LYS A 551 24.28 -10.96 -17.01
N ASP A 552 25.14 -10.04 -17.46
CA ASP A 552 26.59 -10.22 -17.43
C ASP A 552 27.12 -10.28 -15.98
N TYR A 553 26.54 -9.49 -15.08
CA TYR A 553 26.88 -9.57 -13.66
C TYR A 553 26.55 -10.93 -13.06
N ARG A 554 25.40 -11.51 -13.41
CA ARG A 554 25.00 -12.85 -12.97
C ARG A 554 25.98 -13.91 -13.48
N SER A 555 26.36 -13.85 -14.77
CA SER A 555 27.33 -14.76 -15.36
C SER A 555 28.72 -14.65 -14.73
N PHE A 556 29.12 -13.44 -14.29
CA PHE A 556 30.37 -13.20 -13.57
C PHE A 556 30.36 -13.80 -12.16
N THR A 557 29.28 -13.61 -11.40
CA THR A 557 29.20 -14.09 -10.01
C THR A 557 28.94 -15.59 -9.87
N GLU A 558 28.38 -16.24 -10.91
CA GLU A 558 28.13 -17.70 -10.92
C GLU A 558 29.35 -18.51 -11.38
N LYS A 559 30.45 -17.87 -11.82
CA LYS A 559 31.70 -18.57 -12.16
C LYS A 559 32.58 -18.70 -10.90
N PRO A 560 32.92 -19.96 -10.48
CA PRO A 560 33.69 -20.19 -9.24
C PRO A 560 35.13 -19.62 -9.26
N ASP A 561 35.68 -19.33 -10.44
CA ASP A 561 37.09 -19.03 -10.62
C ASP A 561 37.47 -17.53 -10.47
N HIS A 562 36.50 -16.68 -10.08
CA HIS A 562 36.70 -15.22 -9.96
C HIS A 562 36.46 -14.65 -8.56
N MET A 563 36.41 -15.53 -7.51
CA MET A 563 36.36 -15.08 -6.10
C MET A 563 37.74 -15.12 -5.43
#